data_057612b5ceb3992cea780ea00e10fe63
#
_entry.id   057612b5ceb3992cea780ea00e10fe63
#
_cell.length_a   1.000
_cell.length_b   1.000
_cell.length_c   1.000
_cell.angle_alpha   90.00
_cell.angle_beta   90.00
_cell.angle_gamma   90.00
#
_symmetry.space_group_name_H-M   'P 1'
#
loop_
_entity.id
_entity.type
_entity.pdbx_description
1 polymer ?
#
loop_
_entity_poly.entity_id
_entity_poly.type
_entity_poly.pdbx_seq_one_letter_code
_entity_poly.pdbx_strand_id
1 'polypeptide(L)'
;MTRIFAALFLLAPVLSAVAARADAPLELDAEVKALFRVAACDTSVPLDARFDKAVVDEHCAALAKTIERYRKDWLTPARPFFDQLVPKDIPTTVVYPFAGGDLMTALAVFPNLKEITTISLEAGGDARGLFRETPNELKRHLALHRRFIDELVTWNHNRTLDLAALKRTPLASQLIFALVGLSLHGYEPVGLRSIELNDDGTVRYLSAADFAKFDKDVASAKGPQKNARLNDLLSSYELRFRKKGETEVRTYRHFQSHCTPIGRRR
;
A
#
# COMPACT_ATOMS: atom_id res chain seq x y z
N MET A 1 -36.48 55.32 -1.13
CA MET A 1 -35.97 54.41 -0.15
C MET A 1 -36.06 53.02 -0.70
N THR A 2 -35.04 52.49 -1.40
CA THR A 2 -34.97 51.08 -1.79
C THR A 2 -33.65 50.82 -2.49
N ARG A 3 -32.58 50.42 -1.81
CA ARG A 3 -31.36 49.79 -2.38
C ARG A 3 -30.35 49.50 -1.26
N ILE A 4 -30.59 48.52 -0.40
CA ILE A 4 -29.56 47.85 0.41
C ILE A 4 -30.09 46.44 0.77
N PHE A 5 -30.02 45.46 -0.11
CA PHE A 5 -30.22 44.04 0.26
C PHE A 5 -29.67 43.02 -0.77
N ALA A 6 -28.65 43.40 -1.53
CA ALA A 6 -28.13 42.51 -2.58
C ALA A 6 -26.70 41.95 -2.33
N ALA A 7 -26.08 42.27 -1.19
CA ALA A 7 -24.65 41.92 -1.02
C ALA A 7 -24.36 40.72 -0.09
N LEU A 8 -25.37 40.14 0.55
CA LEU A 8 -25.13 39.08 1.59
C LEU A 8 -25.26 37.63 1.09
N PHE A 9 -25.70 37.40 -0.14
CA PHE A 9 -25.98 36.04 -0.63
C PHE A 9 -24.85 35.36 -1.40
N LEU A 10 -23.75 36.04 -1.67
CA LEU A 10 -22.63 35.50 -2.49
C LEU A 10 -21.48 34.88 -1.68
N LEU A 11 -21.46 35.01 -0.35
CA LEU A 11 -20.38 34.48 0.50
C LEU A 11 -20.64 33.06 1.06
N ALA A 12 -21.89 32.63 1.12
CA ALA A 12 -22.26 31.34 1.68
C ALA A 12 -21.76 30.11 0.89
N PRO A 13 -21.75 30.07 -0.45
CA PRO A 13 -21.30 28.90 -1.20
C PRO A 13 -19.78 28.67 -1.17
N VAL A 14 -18.97 29.73 -0.91
CA VAL A 14 -17.51 29.60 -0.87
C VAL A 14 -17.03 28.93 0.44
N LEU A 15 -17.69 29.22 1.56
CA LEU A 15 -17.36 28.60 2.86
C LEU A 15 -17.75 27.11 2.91
N SER A 16 -18.86 26.75 2.27
CA SER A 16 -19.28 25.34 2.20
C SER A 16 -18.37 24.47 1.34
N ALA A 17 -17.80 25.04 0.29
CA ALA A 17 -16.86 24.32 -0.60
C ALA A 17 -15.48 24.07 0.06
N VAL A 18 -15.07 24.93 0.99
CA VAL A 18 -13.80 24.75 1.73
C VAL A 18 -13.98 23.70 2.83
N ALA A 19 -15.10 23.68 3.55
CA ALA A 19 -15.38 22.67 4.57
C ALA A 19 -15.53 21.26 3.96
N ALA A 20 -16.22 21.11 2.82
CA ALA A 20 -16.36 19.83 2.12
C ALA A 20 -15.02 19.27 1.60
N ARG A 21 -14.01 20.12 1.38
CA ARG A 21 -12.67 19.70 0.95
C ARG A 21 -11.80 19.19 2.09
N ALA A 22 -12.03 19.61 3.32
CA ALA A 22 -11.27 19.18 4.49
C ALA A 22 -11.58 17.72 4.88
N ASP A 23 -12.77 17.23 4.60
CA ASP A 23 -13.23 15.88 4.95
C ASP A 23 -13.09 14.87 3.80
N ALA A 24 -12.68 15.31 2.60
CA ALA A 24 -12.47 14.41 1.48
C ALA A 24 -11.27 13.47 1.74
N PRO A 25 -11.37 12.18 1.33
CA PRO A 25 -10.26 11.25 1.41
C PRO A 25 -9.00 11.81 0.77
N LEU A 26 -7.84 11.62 1.41
CA LEU A 26 -6.56 11.97 0.81
C LEU A 26 -6.17 10.92 -0.23
N GLU A 27 -6.06 11.36 -1.49
CA GLU A 27 -5.56 10.51 -2.58
C GLU A 27 -4.04 10.50 -2.58
N LEU A 28 -3.44 9.31 -2.60
CA LEU A 28 -1.99 9.08 -2.61
C LEU A 28 -1.55 8.45 -3.95
N ASP A 29 -2.15 8.90 -5.04
CA ASP A 29 -1.96 8.33 -6.38
C ASP A 29 -0.55 8.57 -6.93
N ALA A 30 0.04 9.73 -6.60
CA ALA A 30 1.41 10.06 -6.99
C ALA A 30 2.42 9.21 -6.22
N GLU A 31 2.18 9.04 -4.92
CA GLU A 31 3.01 8.26 -4.00
C GLU A 31 3.04 6.78 -4.40
N VAL A 32 1.87 6.21 -4.66
CA VAL A 32 1.79 4.79 -5.03
C VAL A 32 2.43 4.51 -6.40
N LYS A 33 2.30 5.42 -7.36
CA LYS A 33 2.97 5.30 -8.66
C LYS A 33 4.49 5.41 -8.53
N ALA A 34 4.98 6.34 -7.71
CA ALA A 34 6.41 6.47 -7.43
C ALA A 34 6.96 5.20 -6.75
N LEU A 35 6.27 4.68 -5.73
CA LEU A 35 6.63 3.40 -5.08
C LEU A 35 6.62 2.23 -6.07
N PHE A 36 5.63 2.16 -6.95
CA PHE A 36 5.53 1.12 -7.98
C PHE A 36 6.72 1.16 -8.93
N ARG A 37 7.17 2.37 -9.35
CA ARG A 37 8.35 2.53 -10.19
C ARG A 37 9.65 2.22 -9.44
N VAL A 38 9.81 2.73 -8.22
CA VAL A 38 11.08 2.68 -7.48
C VAL A 38 11.25 1.34 -6.76
N ALA A 39 10.23 0.86 -6.05
CA ALA A 39 10.36 -0.31 -5.19
C ALA A 39 9.90 -1.62 -5.85
N ALA A 40 8.86 -1.57 -6.70
CA ALA A 40 8.40 -2.72 -7.48
C ALA A 40 9.02 -2.79 -8.89
N CYS A 41 9.87 -1.81 -9.25
CA CYS A 41 10.65 -1.80 -10.49
C CYS A 41 9.85 -1.81 -11.79
N ASP A 42 8.61 -1.32 -11.74
CA ASP A 42 7.76 -1.33 -12.92
C ASP A 42 8.02 -0.13 -13.83
N THR A 43 8.41 -0.42 -15.07
CA THR A 43 8.82 0.62 -16.03
C THR A 43 7.64 1.25 -16.78
N SER A 44 6.40 0.82 -16.54
CA SER A 44 5.22 1.48 -17.12
C SER A 44 5.01 2.90 -16.53
N VAL A 45 5.61 3.16 -15.36
CA VAL A 45 5.65 4.49 -14.75
C VAL A 45 7.03 5.12 -14.97
N PRO A 46 7.14 6.36 -15.46
CA PRO A 46 8.42 7.04 -15.59
C PRO A 46 9.08 7.29 -14.22
N LEU A 47 10.40 7.24 -14.17
CA LEU A 47 11.15 7.58 -12.95
C LEU A 47 11.12 9.09 -12.73
N ASP A 48 10.67 9.51 -11.55
CA ASP A 48 10.72 10.91 -11.14
C ASP A 48 12.20 11.35 -10.95
N ALA A 49 12.54 12.54 -11.46
CA ALA A 49 13.89 13.08 -11.41
C ALA A 49 14.46 13.30 -10.00
N ARG A 50 13.61 13.26 -8.98
CA ARG A 50 14.03 13.33 -7.56
C ARG A 50 14.79 12.09 -7.09
N PHE A 51 14.63 10.96 -7.77
CA PHE A 51 15.28 9.70 -7.37
C PHE A 51 16.55 9.47 -8.17
N ASP A 52 17.61 9.05 -7.46
CA ASP A 52 18.87 8.66 -8.07
C ASP A 52 18.65 7.41 -8.94
N LYS A 53 18.81 7.59 -10.25
CA LYS A 53 18.61 6.52 -11.23
C LYS A 53 19.52 5.32 -10.98
N ALA A 54 20.78 5.55 -10.56
CA ALA A 54 21.72 4.46 -10.34
C ALA A 54 21.30 3.60 -9.15
N VAL A 55 20.77 4.21 -8.07
CA VAL A 55 20.22 3.51 -6.90
C VAL A 55 19.02 2.66 -7.30
N VAL A 56 18.11 3.21 -8.10
CA VAL A 56 16.92 2.49 -8.54
C VAL A 56 17.29 1.35 -9.50
N ASP A 57 18.18 1.59 -10.45
CA ASP A 57 18.62 0.56 -11.42
C ASP A 57 19.35 -0.61 -10.71
N GLU A 58 20.21 -0.34 -9.73
CA GLU A 58 20.87 -1.37 -8.92
C GLU A 58 19.84 -2.23 -8.16
N HIS A 59 18.86 -1.57 -7.54
CA HIS A 59 17.78 -2.27 -6.85
C HIS A 59 16.98 -3.16 -7.81
N CYS A 60 16.60 -2.61 -8.94
CA CYS A 60 15.74 -3.30 -9.90
C CYS A 60 16.44 -4.48 -10.58
N ALA A 61 17.73 -4.34 -10.88
CA ALA A 61 18.52 -5.45 -11.41
C ALA A 61 18.63 -6.63 -10.42
N ALA A 62 18.72 -6.33 -9.13
CA ALA A 62 18.77 -7.36 -8.10
C ALA A 62 17.38 -7.97 -7.84
N LEU A 63 16.31 -7.15 -7.77
CA LEU A 63 14.94 -7.65 -7.59
C LEU A 63 14.50 -8.55 -8.74
N ALA A 64 14.87 -8.21 -9.99
CA ALA A 64 14.53 -9.00 -11.16
C ALA A 64 14.98 -10.46 -11.04
N LYS A 65 16.15 -10.73 -10.45
CA LYS A 65 16.66 -12.10 -10.23
C LYS A 65 15.77 -12.89 -9.26
N THR A 66 15.32 -12.24 -8.18
CA THR A 66 14.40 -12.84 -7.21
C THR A 66 13.03 -13.15 -7.87
N ILE A 67 12.50 -12.22 -8.64
CA ILE A 67 11.22 -12.39 -9.35
C ILE A 67 11.30 -13.48 -10.42
N GLU A 68 12.40 -13.54 -11.17
CA GLU A 68 12.62 -14.60 -12.19
C GLU A 68 12.64 -15.99 -11.53
N ARG A 69 13.35 -16.14 -10.41
CA ARG A 69 13.38 -17.38 -9.64
C ARG A 69 11.98 -17.76 -9.16
N TYR A 70 11.22 -16.82 -8.56
CA TYR A 70 9.86 -17.05 -8.11
C TYR A 70 8.94 -17.51 -9.24
N ARG A 71 9.02 -16.86 -10.41
CA ARG A 71 8.24 -17.27 -11.59
C ARG A 71 8.56 -18.68 -12.02
N LYS A 72 9.86 -18.99 -12.14
CA LYS A 72 10.32 -20.29 -12.64
C LYS A 72 10.01 -21.43 -11.66
N ASP A 73 10.36 -21.22 -10.38
CA ASP A 73 10.39 -22.30 -9.40
C ASP A 73 9.05 -22.53 -8.72
N TRP A 74 8.18 -21.51 -8.71
CA TRP A 74 6.89 -21.61 -8.03
C TRP A 74 5.69 -21.23 -8.92
N LEU A 75 5.64 -20.02 -9.46
CA LEU A 75 4.41 -19.52 -10.10
C LEU A 75 4.04 -20.33 -11.35
N THR A 76 5.01 -20.64 -12.21
CA THR A 76 4.78 -21.40 -13.45
C THR A 76 4.29 -22.82 -13.17
N PRO A 77 4.92 -23.61 -12.29
CA PRO A 77 4.42 -24.94 -11.96
C PRO A 77 3.13 -24.95 -11.12
N ALA A 78 2.88 -23.92 -10.30
CA ALA A 78 1.69 -23.84 -9.45
C ALA A 78 0.40 -23.54 -10.24
N ARG A 79 0.47 -22.78 -11.33
CA ARG A 79 -0.71 -22.40 -12.13
C ARG A 79 -1.55 -23.57 -12.61
N PRO A 80 -1.03 -24.58 -13.28
CA PRO A 80 -1.83 -25.74 -13.71
C PRO A 80 -2.50 -26.47 -12.54
N PHE A 81 -1.83 -26.49 -11.38
CA PHE A 81 -2.40 -27.09 -10.16
C PHE A 81 -3.60 -26.28 -9.68
N PHE A 82 -3.51 -24.97 -9.57
CA PHE A 82 -4.63 -24.11 -9.16
C PHE A 82 -5.76 -24.13 -10.17
N ASP A 83 -5.48 -24.13 -11.47
CA ASP A 83 -6.48 -24.20 -12.53
C ASP A 83 -7.36 -25.46 -12.45
N GLN A 84 -6.83 -26.55 -11.87
CA GLN A 84 -7.54 -27.81 -11.64
C GLN A 84 -8.35 -27.79 -10.34
N LEU A 85 -7.86 -27.12 -9.29
CA LEU A 85 -8.45 -27.20 -7.96
C LEU A 85 -9.46 -26.08 -7.67
N VAL A 86 -9.22 -24.88 -8.23
CA VAL A 86 -10.08 -23.72 -7.94
C VAL A 86 -11.37 -23.83 -8.76
N PRO A 87 -12.54 -23.87 -8.11
CA PRO A 87 -13.82 -23.88 -8.80
C PRO A 87 -13.96 -22.65 -9.71
N LYS A 88 -14.57 -22.83 -10.90
CA LYS A 88 -14.71 -21.75 -11.89
C LYS A 88 -15.79 -20.73 -11.54
N ASP A 89 -16.69 -21.08 -10.65
CA ASP A 89 -17.85 -20.31 -10.21
C ASP A 89 -17.67 -19.65 -8.84
N ILE A 90 -16.42 -19.50 -8.39
CA ILE A 90 -16.13 -18.82 -7.13
C ILE A 90 -16.49 -17.33 -7.20
N PRO A 91 -16.89 -16.73 -6.05
CA PRO A 91 -17.11 -15.30 -5.96
C PRO A 91 -15.89 -14.49 -6.39
N THR A 92 -16.12 -13.32 -6.99
CA THR A 92 -15.03 -12.39 -7.37
C THR A 92 -14.53 -11.53 -6.20
N THR A 93 -15.10 -11.72 -5.01
CA THR A 93 -14.69 -11.07 -3.76
C THR A 93 -14.16 -12.11 -2.81
N VAL A 94 -12.97 -11.90 -2.24
CA VAL A 94 -12.36 -12.80 -1.29
C VAL A 94 -11.83 -12.05 -0.06
N VAL A 95 -12.03 -12.66 1.11
CA VAL A 95 -11.30 -12.32 2.33
C VAL A 95 -10.22 -13.36 2.53
N TYR A 96 -8.98 -12.93 2.49
CA TYR A 96 -7.80 -13.78 2.62
C TYR A 96 -7.08 -13.42 3.92
N PRO A 97 -7.24 -14.20 5.01
CA PRO A 97 -6.78 -13.82 6.35
C PRO A 97 -5.27 -14.04 6.57
N PHE A 98 -4.47 -13.70 5.57
CA PHE A 98 -3.02 -13.81 5.57
C PHE A 98 -2.37 -12.49 5.14
N ALA A 99 -1.13 -12.29 5.56
CA ALA A 99 -0.44 -11.00 5.52
C ALA A 99 0.02 -10.52 4.13
N GLY A 100 0.49 -9.29 4.10
CA GLY A 100 0.85 -8.46 2.97
C GLY A 100 1.58 -9.05 1.77
N GLY A 101 2.51 -9.99 1.95
CA GLY A 101 3.13 -10.73 0.85
C GLY A 101 2.15 -11.66 0.12
N ASP A 102 1.05 -12.00 0.76
CA ASP A 102 0.09 -12.98 0.27
C ASP A 102 -0.81 -12.47 -0.85
N LEU A 103 -0.80 -11.18 -1.16
CA LEU A 103 -1.43 -10.68 -2.38
C LEU A 103 -0.86 -11.37 -3.63
N MET A 104 0.46 -11.67 -3.64
CA MET A 104 1.08 -12.44 -4.73
C MET A 104 0.44 -13.82 -4.88
N THR A 105 0.23 -14.52 -3.77
CA THR A 105 -0.42 -15.83 -3.75
C THR A 105 -1.90 -15.74 -4.11
N ALA A 106 -2.63 -14.77 -3.54
CA ALA A 106 -4.05 -14.58 -3.85
C ALA A 106 -4.28 -14.32 -5.35
N LEU A 107 -3.44 -13.51 -6.00
CA LEU A 107 -3.51 -13.25 -7.43
C LEU A 107 -3.09 -14.47 -8.29
N ALA A 108 -2.22 -15.34 -7.77
CA ALA A 108 -1.86 -16.57 -8.46
C ALA A 108 -3.00 -17.59 -8.43
N VAL A 109 -3.66 -17.73 -7.27
CA VAL A 109 -4.75 -18.69 -7.04
C VAL A 109 -6.06 -18.21 -7.66
N PHE A 110 -6.35 -16.92 -7.58
CA PHE A 110 -7.64 -16.32 -7.97
C PHE A 110 -7.45 -15.17 -8.97
N PRO A 111 -7.09 -15.44 -10.22
CA PRO A 111 -6.73 -14.39 -11.19
C PRO A 111 -7.90 -13.47 -11.59
N ASN A 112 -9.14 -13.88 -11.32
CA ASN A 112 -10.35 -13.14 -11.72
C ASN A 112 -10.99 -12.32 -10.59
N LEU A 113 -10.32 -12.18 -9.44
CA LEU A 113 -10.82 -11.41 -8.32
C LEU A 113 -10.98 -9.93 -8.66
N LYS A 114 -12.11 -9.35 -8.22
CA LYS A 114 -12.41 -7.91 -8.29
C LYS A 114 -12.13 -7.20 -6.96
N GLU A 115 -12.37 -7.90 -5.86
CA GLU A 115 -12.09 -7.40 -4.52
C GLU A 115 -11.32 -8.43 -3.70
N ILE A 116 -10.26 -7.98 -3.05
CA ILE A 116 -9.42 -8.79 -2.17
C ILE A 116 -9.24 -8.04 -0.87
N THR A 117 -9.52 -8.69 0.25
CA THR A 117 -9.23 -8.15 1.58
C THR A 117 -8.27 -9.08 2.31
N THR A 118 -7.14 -8.56 2.76
CA THR A 118 -6.21 -9.28 3.64
C THR A 118 -6.25 -8.73 5.05
N ILE A 119 -5.99 -9.60 6.03
CA ILE A 119 -5.86 -9.24 7.44
C ILE A 119 -4.44 -9.59 7.87
N SER A 120 -3.68 -8.59 8.30
CA SER A 120 -2.24 -8.68 8.59
C SER A 120 -1.93 -8.31 10.03
N LEU A 121 -0.81 -8.78 10.54
CA LEU A 121 -0.21 -8.29 11.78
C LEU A 121 0.74 -7.10 11.53
N GLU A 122 1.15 -6.90 10.30
CA GLU A 122 2.07 -5.85 9.85
C GLU A 122 1.31 -4.65 9.29
N ALA A 123 1.86 -3.46 9.53
CA ALA A 123 1.31 -2.22 9.02
C ALA A 123 1.54 -2.06 7.52
N GLY A 124 0.58 -1.47 6.82
CA GLY A 124 0.71 -1.05 5.43
C GLY A 124 1.84 -0.05 5.23
N GLY A 125 1.82 1.00 6.04
CA GLY A 125 2.86 2.02 6.13
C GLY A 125 2.56 3.31 5.37
N ASP A 126 3.39 4.33 5.61
CA ASP A 126 3.23 5.67 5.02
C ASP A 126 3.82 5.74 3.61
N ALA A 127 2.95 5.77 2.59
CA ALA A 127 3.36 5.86 1.19
C ALA A 127 4.18 7.12 0.88
N ARG A 128 4.01 8.22 1.64
CA ARG A 128 4.75 9.48 1.49
C ARG A 128 6.23 9.33 1.90
N GLY A 129 6.56 8.24 2.61
CA GLY A 129 7.89 7.99 3.14
C GLY A 129 8.99 7.97 2.09
N LEU A 130 8.69 7.47 0.89
CA LEU A 130 9.62 7.42 -0.22
C LEU A 130 10.25 8.80 -0.54
N PHE A 131 9.47 9.87 -0.44
CA PHE A 131 9.91 11.22 -0.76
C PHE A 131 10.74 11.90 0.36
N ARG A 132 10.94 11.22 1.49
CA ARG A 132 11.78 11.68 2.61
C ARG A 132 13.16 11.05 2.61
N GLU A 133 13.43 10.12 1.69
CA GLU A 133 14.67 9.37 1.60
C GLU A 133 15.78 10.17 0.92
N THR A 134 16.96 10.16 1.49
CA THR A 134 18.18 10.51 0.76
C THR A 134 18.61 9.33 -0.13
N PRO A 135 19.42 9.53 -1.18
CA PRO A 135 19.86 8.42 -2.05
C PRO A 135 20.52 7.25 -1.28
N ASN A 136 21.34 7.54 -0.30
CA ASN A 136 22.00 6.51 0.51
C ASN A 136 21.04 5.76 1.44
N GLU A 137 20.04 6.44 1.99
CA GLU A 137 18.98 5.83 2.81
C GLU A 137 18.10 4.96 1.94
N LEU A 138 17.66 5.48 0.79
CA LEU A 138 16.86 4.75 -0.18
C LEU A 138 17.55 3.45 -0.61
N LYS A 139 18.84 3.48 -0.95
CA LYS A 139 19.63 2.30 -1.28
C LYS A 139 19.57 1.24 -0.16
N ARG A 140 19.79 1.65 1.10
CA ARG A 140 19.76 0.73 2.25
C ARG A 140 18.36 0.16 2.50
N HIS A 141 17.34 0.99 2.44
CA HIS A 141 15.99 0.56 2.75
C HIS A 141 15.39 -0.30 1.63
N LEU A 142 15.68 -0.01 0.37
CA LEU A 142 15.34 -0.91 -0.74
C LEU A 142 16.06 -2.25 -0.64
N ALA A 143 17.33 -2.27 -0.22
CA ALA A 143 18.06 -3.52 0.01
C ALA A 143 17.43 -4.36 1.13
N LEU A 144 16.95 -3.70 2.21
CA LEU A 144 16.25 -4.37 3.29
C LEU A 144 14.92 -4.97 2.83
N HIS A 145 14.10 -4.21 2.10
CA HIS A 145 12.85 -4.73 1.52
C HIS A 145 13.10 -5.91 0.57
N ARG A 146 14.10 -5.79 -0.30
CA ARG A 146 14.48 -6.84 -1.23
C ARG A 146 14.89 -8.13 -0.52
N ARG A 147 15.62 -8.03 0.60
CA ARG A 147 15.95 -9.18 1.43
C ARG A 147 14.69 -9.92 1.90
N PHE A 148 13.71 -9.21 2.46
CA PHE A 148 12.47 -9.84 2.94
C PHE A 148 11.59 -10.37 1.80
N ILE A 149 11.58 -9.71 0.63
CA ILE A 149 10.92 -10.25 -0.56
C ILE A 149 11.61 -11.55 -0.99
N ASP A 150 12.95 -11.59 -0.96
CA ASP A 150 13.72 -12.80 -1.28
C ASP A 150 13.44 -13.95 -0.31
N GLU A 151 13.38 -13.66 0.99
CA GLU A 151 13.01 -14.63 2.02
C GLU A 151 11.59 -15.16 1.79
N LEU A 152 10.61 -14.28 1.51
CA LEU A 152 9.22 -14.68 1.22
C LEU A 152 9.14 -15.62 0.02
N VAL A 153 9.77 -15.27 -1.10
CA VAL A 153 9.66 -16.06 -2.34
C VAL A 153 10.52 -17.33 -2.31
N THR A 154 11.53 -17.39 -1.45
CA THR A 154 12.39 -18.57 -1.31
C THR A 154 11.81 -19.61 -0.33
N TRP A 155 11.27 -19.12 0.80
CA TRP A 155 10.81 -19.96 1.91
C TRP A 155 9.29 -19.96 2.07
N ASN A 156 8.57 -19.19 1.24
CA ASN A 156 7.11 -19.01 1.31
C ASN A 156 6.61 -18.47 2.65
N HIS A 157 7.45 -17.81 3.43
CA HIS A 157 7.04 -17.16 4.67
C HIS A 157 8.02 -16.06 5.10
N ASN A 158 7.50 -15.12 5.87
CA ASN A 158 8.26 -14.17 6.68
C ASN A 158 7.76 -14.22 8.12
N ARG A 159 8.65 -14.03 9.09
CA ARG A 159 8.22 -13.90 10.48
C ARG A 159 7.89 -12.44 10.78
N THR A 160 6.77 -12.18 11.43
CA THR A 160 6.34 -10.84 11.86
C THR A 160 7.41 -10.08 12.62
N LEU A 161 8.19 -10.77 13.49
CA LEU A 161 9.29 -10.16 14.24
C LEU A 161 10.41 -9.62 13.32
N ASP A 162 10.72 -10.31 12.24
CA ASP A 162 11.73 -9.89 11.28
C ASP A 162 11.23 -8.70 10.45
N LEU A 163 9.96 -8.72 10.05
CA LEU A 163 9.31 -7.63 9.33
C LEU A 163 9.17 -6.34 10.15
N ALA A 164 9.25 -6.43 11.48
CA ALA A 164 9.27 -5.26 12.36
C ALA A 164 10.44 -4.29 12.05
N ALA A 165 11.50 -4.77 11.42
CA ALA A 165 12.60 -3.91 10.96
C ALA A 165 12.16 -2.95 9.84
N LEU A 166 11.27 -3.38 8.94
CA LEU A 166 10.74 -2.55 7.85
C LEU A 166 9.93 -1.37 8.38
N LYS A 167 9.16 -1.58 9.45
CA LYS A 167 8.34 -0.56 10.08
C LYS A 167 9.17 0.65 10.57
N ARG A 168 10.46 0.47 10.83
CA ARG A 168 11.37 1.52 11.27
C ARG A 168 11.97 2.33 10.12
N THR A 169 11.75 1.92 8.88
CA THR A 169 12.15 2.69 7.69
C THR A 169 11.06 3.69 7.30
N PRO A 170 11.38 4.77 6.57
CA PRO A 170 10.35 5.65 6.00
C PRO A 170 9.47 4.96 4.96
N LEU A 171 9.96 3.90 4.31
CA LEU A 171 9.24 3.21 3.24
C LEU A 171 8.03 2.43 3.77
N ALA A 172 6.95 2.47 3.01
CA ALA A 172 5.71 1.74 3.32
C ALA A 172 5.92 0.23 3.26
N SER A 173 5.95 -0.46 4.42
CA SER A 173 6.42 -1.84 4.53
C SER A 173 5.59 -2.83 3.71
N GLN A 174 4.32 -3.06 4.07
CA GLN A 174 3.49 -4.07 3.39
C GLN A 174 2.96 -3.60 2.04
N LEU A 175 2.80 -2.31 1.84
CA LEU A 175 2.40 -1.76 0.55
C LEU A 175 3.40 -2.12 -0.56
N ILE A 176 4.71 -2.11 -0.26
CA ILE A 176 5.74 -2.50 -1.25
C ILE A 176 5.58 -3.96 -1.68
N PHE A 177 5.29 -4.89 -0.75
CA PHE A 177 5.03 -6.28 -1.12
C PHE A 177 3.81 -6.42 -2.04
N ALA A 178 2.74 -5.67 -1.74
CA ALA A 178 1.56 -5.65 -2.59
C ALA A 178 1.88 -5.12 -4.00
N LEU A 179 2.66 -4.05 -4.10
CA LEU A 179 3.06 -3.47 -5.39
C LEU A 179 3.96 -4.41 -6.21
N VAL A 180 4.89 -5.13 -5.56
CA VAL A 180 5.68 -6.18 -6.22
C VAL A 180 4.76 -7.29 -6.74
N GLY A 181 3.77 -7.69 -5.95
CA GLY A 181 2.73 -8.65 -6.36
C GLY A 181 1.97 -8.17 -7.59
N LEU A 182 1.52 -6.92 -7.62
CA LEU A 182 0.85 -6.34 -8.80
C LEU A 182 1.74 -6.38 -10.04
N SER A 183 2.98 -5.90 -9.94
CA SER A 183 3.93 -5.90 -11.06
C SER A 183 4.19 -7.30 -11.59
N LEU A 184 4.37 -8.28 -10.68
CA LEU A 184 4.58 -9.68 -11.00
C LEU A 184 3.46 -10.29 -11.84
N HIS A 185 2.21 -9.94 -11.53
CA HIS A 185 1.00 -10.47 -12.19
C HIS A 185 0.49 -9.59 -13.35
N GLY A 186 1.24 -8.54 -13.75
CA GLY A 186 0.87 -7.68 -14.87
C GLY A 186 -0.22 -6.67 -14.57
N TYR A 187 -0.38 -6.32 -13.29
CA TYR A 187 -1.25 -5.23 -12.85
C TYR A 187 -0.48 -3.94 -12.62
N GLU A 188 -1.23 -2.83 -12.55
CA GLU A 188 -0.71 -1.51 -12.21
C GLU A 188 -1.62 -0.81 -11.19
N PRO A 189 -1.07 0.00 -10.25
CA PRO A 189 -1.87 0.75 -9.31
C PRO A 189 -2.56 1.92 -10.02
N VAL A 190 -3.83 2.16 -9.65
CA VAL A 190 -4.65 3.27 -10.15
C VAL A 190 -4.81 4.34 -9.08
N GLY A 191 -4.91 3.94 -7.79
CA GLY A 191 -5.06 4.87 -6.69
C GLY A 191 -4.82 4.20 -5.34
N LEU A 192 -4.47 5.02 -4.34
CA LEU A 192 -4.21 4.59 -2.97
C LEU A 192 -4.87 5.53 -1.99
N ARG A 193 -5.51 4.97 -0.97
CA ARG A 193 -6.06 5.70 0.18
C ARG A 193 -5.71 4.97 1.47
N SER A 194 -5.37 5.72 2.51
CA SER A 194 -5.31 5.12 3.85
C SER A 194 -6.71 5.02 4.44
N ILE A 195 -6.97 3.95 5.17
CA ILE A 195 -8.28 3.63 5.73
C ILE A 195 -8.17 3.21 7.19
N GLU A 196 -9.27 3.28 7.89
CA GLU A 196 -9.49 2.68 9.21
C GLU A 196 -10.76 1.85 9.20
N LEU A 197 -10.78 0.79 9.98
CA LEU A 197 -11.97 -0.01 10.24
C LEU A 197 -12.60 0.47 11.53
N ASN A 198 -13.84 0.94 11.47
CA ASN A 198 -14.63 1.31 12.64
C ASN A 198 -15.13 0.07 13.38
N ASP A 199 -15.53 0.25 14.66
CA ASP A 199 -16.05 -0.83 15.50
C ASP A 199 -17.35 -1.46 14.96
N ASP A 200 -18.11 -0.74 14.14
CA ASP A 200 -19.32 -1.22 13.45
C ASP A 200 -19.04 -1.96 12.14
N GLY A 201 -17.75 -2.12 11.77
CA GLY A 201 -17.32 -2.77 10.53
C GLY A 201 -17.31 -1.86 9.30
N THR A 202 -17.65 -0.58 9.42
CA THR A 202 -17.57 0.37 8.30
C THR A 202 -16.14 0.83 8.08
N VAL A 203 -15.80 1.16 6.83
CA VAL A 203 -14.49 1.68 6.44
C VAL A 203 -14.53 3.21 6.43
N ARG A 204 -13.64 3.84 7.20
CA ARG A 204 -13.38 5.28 7.15
C ARG A 204 -12.14 5.56 6.32
N TYR A 205 -12.23 6.47 5.37
CA TYR A 205 -11.08 6.94 4.60
C TYR A 205 -10.43 8.13 5.32
N LEU A 206 -9.09 8.15 5.40
CA LEU A 206 -8.35 9.20 6.06
C LEU A 206 -8.26 10.45 5.18
N SER A 207 -8.53 11.61 5.77
CA SER A 207 -8.47 12.92 5.12
C SER A 207 -7.10 13.57 5.27
N ALA A 208 -6.85 14.66 4.55
CA ALA A 208 -5.65 15.49 4.74
C ALA A 208 -5.51 16.02 6.18
N ALA A 209 -6.64 16.26 6.87
CA ALA A 209 -6.65 16.69 8.28
C ALA A 209 -6.16 15.57 9.22
N ASP A 210 -6.55 14.31 8.96
CA ASP A 210 -6.05 13.15 9.72
C ASP A 210 -4.53 13.02 9.57
N PHE A 211 -4.01 13.11 8.35
CA PHE A 211 -2.57 13.07 8.10
C PHE A 211 -1.81 14.20 8.80
N ALA A 212 -2.34 15.43 8.76
CA ALA A 212 -1.73 16.56 9.46
C ALA A 212 -1.73 16.35 10.99
N LYS A 213 -2.78 15.75 11.55
CA LYS A 213 -2.84 15.35 12.95
C LYS A 213 -1.78 14.31 13.27
N PHE A 214 -1.66 13.25 12.48
CA PHE A 214 -0.65 12.20 12.67
C PHE A 214 0.77 12.75 12.61
N ASP A 215 1.06 13.63 11.64
CA ASP A 215 2.36 14.28 11.51
C ASP A 215 2.69 15.12 12.76
N LYS A 216 1.68 15.79 13.35
CA LYS A 216 1.81 16.53 14.61
C LYS A 216 2.03 15.59 15.81
N ASP A 217 1.28 14.51 15.90
CA ASP A 217 1.36 13.54 17.00
C ASP A 217 2.74 12.86 17.07
N VAL A 218 3.42 12.72 15.94
CA VAL A 218 4.77 12.14 15.87
C VAL A 218 5.89 13.17 15.80
N ALA A 219 5.59 14.47 15.86
CA ALA A 219 6.58 15.54 15.68
C ALA A 219 7.73 15.49 16.68
N SER A 220 7.50 15.04 17.91
CA SER A 220 8.51 14.87 18.95
C SER A 220 9.40 13.65 18.77
N ALA A 221 8.97 12.66 17.99
CA ALA A 221 9.77 11.46 17.70
C ALA A 221 10.77 11.71 16.57
N LYS A 222 11.92 11.04 16.64
CA LYS A 222 13.00 11.18 15.65
C LYS A 222 13.38 9.83 15.03
N GLY A 223 13.90 9.89 13.80
CA GLY A 223 14.48 8.73 13.11
C GLY A 223 13.56 7.50 13.08
N PRO A 224 14.09 6.31 13.37
CA PRO A 224 13.33 5.05 13.28
C PRO A 224 12.06 5.00 14.13
N GLN A 225 12.03 5.71 15.28
CA GLN A 225 10.85 5.75 16.15
C GLN A 225 9.71 6.56 15.51
N LYS A 226 10.04 7.68 14.85
CA LYS A 226 9.06 8.46 14.10
C LYS A 226 8.43 7.63 12.98
N ASN A 227 9.25 6.95 12.20
CA ASN A 227 8.80 6.09 11.12
C ASN A 227 7.89 4.97 11.62
N ALA A 228 8.29 4.29 12.71
CA ALA A 228 7.49 3.22 13.29
C ALA A 228 6.11 3.72 13.72
N ARG A 229 6.01 4.88 14.36
CA ARG A 229 4.73 5.48 14.77
C ARG A 229 3.87 5.89 13.58
N LEU A 230 4.45 6.50 12.53
CA LEU A 230 3.71 6.84 11.32
C LEU A 230 3.18 5.59 10.62
N ASN A 231 3.99 4.56 10.52
CA ASN A 231 3.58 3.30 9.92
C ASN A 231 2.46 2.62 10.73
N ASP A 232 2.45 2.76 12.08
CA ASP A 232 1.34 2.27 12.91
C ASP A 232 0.05 3.06 12.72
N LEU A 233 0.14 4.38 12.58
CA LEU A 233 -1.02 5.24 12.35
C LEU A 233 -1.59 5.07 10.92
N LEU A 234 -0.75 4.75 9.95
CA LEU A 234 -1.12 4.51 8.55
C LEU A 234 -1.05 3.01 8.23
N SER A 235 -1.67 2.22 9.09
CA SER A 235 -1.53 0.77 9.13
C SER A 235 -2.35 0.04 8.07
N SER A 236 -3.49 0.61 7.66
CA SER A 236 -4.42 -0.01 6.72
C SER A 236 -4.62 0.87 5.49
N TYR A 237 -4.84 0.24 4.34
CA TYR A 237 -5.03 0.97 3.09
C TYR A 237 -5.97 0.25 2.13
N GLU A 238 -6.55 1.03 1.21
CA GLU A 238 -7.23 0.56 0.01
C GLU A 238 -6.38 0.93 -1.21
N LEU A 239 -6.02 -0.08 -1.99
CA LEU A 239 -5.27 0.03 -3.23
C LEU A 239 -6.19 -0.33 -4.39
N ARG A 240 -6.48 0.64 -5.25
CA ARG A 240 -7.18 0.42 -6.51
C ARG A 240 -6.15 0.08 -7.58
N PHE A 241 -6.41 -0.95 -8.36
CA PHE A 241 -5.49 -1.43 -9.37
C PHE A 241 -6.25 -1.98 -10.57
N ARG A 242 -5.57 -2.13 -11.69
CA ARG A 242 -6.11 -2.75 -12.90
C ARG A 242 -5.06 -3.57 -13.61
N LYS A 243 -5.49 -4.48 -14.44
CA LYS A 243 -4.57 -5.18 -15.33
C LYS A 243 -4.08 -4.21 -16.42
N LYS A 244 -2.80 -4.27 -16.75
CA LYS A 244 -2.21 -3.40 -17.77
C LYS A 244 -2.93 -3.58 -19.11
N GLY A 245 -3.36 -2.45 -19.69
CA GLY A 245 -4.14 -2.43 -20.93
C GLY A 245 -5.64 -2.65 -20.77
N GLU A 246 -6.15 -2.92 -19.56
CA GLU A 246 -7.57 -3.04 -19.26
C GLU A 246 -8.10 -1.77 -18.55
N THR A 247 -9.43 -1.57 -18.62
CA THR A 247 -10.11 -0.44 -17.96
C THR A 247 -10.76 -0.83 -16.63
N GLU A 248 -11.00 -2.12 -16.40
CA GLU A 248 -11.64 -2.63 -15.20
C GLU A 248 -10.76 -2.38 -13.97
N VAL A 249 -11.29 -1.62 -13.00
CA VAL A 249 -10.61 -1.33 -11.74
C VAL A 249 -11.01 -2.38 -10.71
N ARG A 250 -10.01 -2.89 -9.99
CA ARG A 250 -10.12 -3.86 -8.91
C ARG A 250 -9.70 -3.21 -7.61
N THR A 251 -10.13 -3.76 -6.48
CA THR A 251 -9.86 -3.22 -5.15
C THR A 251 -9.13 -4.23 -4.28
N TYR A 252 -8.04 -3.80 -3.67
CA TYR A 252 -7.35 -4.53 -2.62
C TYR A 252 -7.39 -3.72 -1.32
N ARG A 253 -7.86 -4.35 -0.24
CA ARG A 253 -7.84 -3.78 1.11
C ARG A 253 -6.91 -4.57 2.00
N HIS A 254 -6.02 -3.86 2.64
CA HIS A 254 -5.13 -4.37 3.65
C HIS A 254 -5.55 -3.81 5.01
N PHE A 255 -5.91 -4.68 5.93
CA PHE A 255 -6.19 -4.30 7.31
C PHE A 255 -5.13 -4.86 8.24
N GLN A 256 -4.54 -3.98 9.05
CA GLN A 256 -3.72 -4.42 10.18
C GLN A 256 -4.64 -4.78 11.35
N SER A 257 -4.46 -5.99 11.87
CA SER A 257 -5.12 -6.44 13.09
C SER A 257 -4.12 -6.45 14.25
N HIS A 258 -4.55 -5.98 15.41
CA HIS A 258 -3.80 -6.12 16.64
C HIS A 258 -4.36 -7.32 17.39
N CYS A 259 -3.57 -8.39 17.55
CA CYS A 259 -3.90 -9.48 18.46
C CYS A 259 -3.75 -8.99 19.90
N THR A 260 -4.69 -8.18 20.37
CA THR A 260 -4.77 -7.86 21.81
C THR A 260 -5.42 -9.06 22.49
N PRO A 261 -4.82 -9.65 23.54
CA PRO A 261 -5.47 -10.73 24.29
C PRO A 261 -6.85 -10.26 24.75
N ILE A 262 -7.88 -11.07 24.45
CA ILE A 262 -9.25 -10.84 24.92
C ILE A 262 -9.19 -10.74 26.45
N GLY A 263 -9.33 -9.54 27.02
CA GLY A 263 -9.31 -9.34 28.47
C GLY A 263 -8.67 -8.05 28.98
N ARG A 264 -8.05 -7.23 28.13
CA ARG A 264 -7.57 -5.90 28.55
C ARG A 264 -8.26 -4.78 27.75
N ARG A 265 -9.56 -4.59 27.98
CA ARG A 265 -10.18 -3.28 27.78
C ARG A 265 -9.74 -2.42 28.99
N ARG A 266 -8.92 -1.42 28.76
CA ARG A 266 -8.72 -0.34 29.70
C ARG A 266 -9.72 0.78 29.44
#